data_46bc03e9384bf17568102d13ff777a83
#
_entry.id   46bc03e9384bf17568102d13ff777a83
#
_cell.length_a   1.000
_cell.length_b   1.000
_cell.length_c   1.000
_cell.angle_alpha   90.00
_cell.angle_beta   90.00
_cell.angle_gamma   90.00
#
_symmetry.space_group_name_H-M   'P 1'
#
loop_
_entity.id
_entity.type
_entity.pdbx_description
1 polymer ?
#
loop_
_entity_poly.entity_id
_entity_poly.type
_entity_poly.pdbx_seq_one_letter_code
_entity_poly.pdbx_strand_id
1 'polypeptide(L)'
;MAKKAYKNIRRALALLKDFSDNKFNKIQEKENLIDKYEDKLGTYLMQLNMHDLTPEQSKQTAKFLHTISDFERLGDHAVNISRVAQELHEKSRIFSDAAKYELHVLESALKELLDLTINSFVDEDLVNAAKVEPLRELIGILCNDLKMRHIKRLRNGQCDLNTGFAFNDLLTNYDRIAAHCSNIAVAILELDSSNFDMHEYTKSVRKLKDNNYVSTFDYYEQKYNINGYQPEAERDTKAAAKNPVKAVEAKK
;
A
#
# COMPACT_ATOMS: atom_id res chain seq x y z
N MET A 1 0.84 14.48 -11.83
CA MET A 1 1.24 14.16 -10.46
C MET A 1 0.85 12.72 -10.09
N ALA A 2 -0.42 12.36 -9.95
CA ALA A 2 -0.90 11.04 -9.52
C ALA A 2 -0.18 9.83 -10.14
N LYS A 3 -0.15 9.73 -11.48
CA LYS A 3 0.57 8.64 -12.19
C LYS A 3 2.09 8.61 -11.91
N LYS A 4 2.71 9.71 -11.48
CA LYS A 4 4.14 9.76 -11.12
C LYS A 4 4.36 9.25 -9.70
N ALA A 5 3.54 9.65 -8.73
CA ALA A 5 3.57 9.15 -7.37
C ALA A 5 3.36 7.62 -7.34
N TYR A 6 2.33 7.13 -8.00
CA TYR A 6 2.07 5.69 -8.18
C TYR A 6 3.29 4.94 -8.74
N LYS A 7 3.86 5.41 -9.87
CA LYS A 7 5.04 4.77 -10.47
C LYS A 7 6.25 4.82 -9.55
N ASN A 8 6.39 5.85 -8.71
CA ASN A 8 7.51 5.98 -7.79
C ASN A 8 7.42 4.98 -6.65
N ILE A 9 6.22 4.76 -6.06
CA ILE A 9 6.01 3.67 -5.07
C ILE A 9 6.31 2.31 -5.69
N ARG A 10 5.81 2.02 -6.90
CA ARG A 10 6.08 0.75 -7.59
C ARG A 10 7.58 0.51 -7.80
N ARG A 11 8.37 1.55 -8.07
CA ARG A 11 9.84 1.49 -8.13
C ARG A 11 10.46 1.21 -6.78
N ALA A 12 9.99 1.87 -5.72
CA ALA A 12 10.51 1.67 -4.37
C ALA A 12 10.26 0.23 -3.87
N LEU A 13 9.08 -0.33 -4.12
CA LEU A 13 8.77 -1.73 -3.81
C LEU A 13 9.65 -2.71 -4.61
N ALA A 14 9.96 -2.40 -5.86
CA ALA A 14 10.86 -3.22 -6.68
C ALA A 14 12.31 -3.13 -6.20
N LEU A 15 12.73 -1.97 -5.66
CA LEU A 15 14.08 -1.74 -5.14
C LEU A 15 14.42 -2.61 -3.93
N LEU A 16 13.42 -2.98 -3.10
CA LEU A 16 13.57 -3.90 -1.97
C LEU A 16 14.04 -5.30 -2.40
N LYS A 17 13.74 -5.70 -3.64
CA LYS A 17 14.09 -7.02 -4.18
C LYS A 17 15.42 -7.01 -4.94
N ASP A 18 15.72 -5.90 -5.60
CA ASP A 18 16.90 -5.75 -6.46
C ASP A 18 17.38 -4.29 -6.37
N PHE A 19 18.25 -4.05 -5.36
CA PHE A 19 18.81 -2.74 -5.09
C PHE A 19 19.80 -2.32 -6.16
N SER A 20 19.77 -1.02 -6.50
CA SER A 20 20.75 -0.38 -7.37
C SER A 20 20.74 1.12 -7.08
N ASP A 21 21.94 1.73 -6.94
CA ASP A 21 22.08 3.17 -6.71
C ASP A 21 21.41 4.02 -7.80
N ASN A 22 21.47 3.57 -9.05
CA ASN A 22 20.79 4.26 -10.16
C ASN A 22 19.25 4.25 -9.96
N LYS A 23 18.68 3.11 -9.55
CA LYS A 23 17.24 3.03 -9.26
C LYS A 23 16.87 3.85 -8.02
N PHE A 24 17.72 3.86 -6.99
CA PHE A 24 17.55 4.68 -5.78
C PHE A 24 17.53 6.16 -6.14
N ASN A 25 18.57 6.66 -6.82
CA ASN A 25 18.66 8.07 -7.22
C ASN A 25 17.47 8.50 -8.09
N LYS A 26 16.99 7.62 -8.96
CA LYS A 26 15.81 7.89 -9.79
C LYS A 26 14.52 8.06 -8.98
N ILE A 27 14.39 7.38 -7.81
CA ILE A 27 13.25 7.56 -6.91
C ILE A 27 13.32 8.95 -6.29
N GLN A 28 14.51 9.40 -5.83
CA GLN A 28 14.71 10.74 -5.27
C GLN A 28 14.39 11.84 -6.31
N GLU A 29 14.90 11.68 -7.54
CA GLU A 29 14.62 12.63 -8.63
C GLU A 29 13.12 12.75 -8.95
N LYS A 30 12.38 11.64 -8.86
CA LYS A 30 10.94 11.63 -9.17
C LYS A 30 10.12 12.23 -8.04
N GLU A 31 10.52 12.06 -6.80
CA GLU A 31 9.90 12.71 -5.65
C GLU A 31 10.09 14.23 -5.73
N ASN A 32 11.32 14.75 -5.92
CA ASN A 32 11.58 16.18 -6.15
C ASN A 32 10.74 16.77 -7.30
N LEU A 33 10.33 15.95 -8.27
CA LEU A 33 9.44 16.39 -9.33
C LEU A 33 7.97 16.39 -8.87
N ILE A 34 7.58 15.49 -7.97
CA ILE A 34 6.23 15.44 -7.38
C ILE A 34 6.00 16.67 -6.51
N ASP A 35 6.98 17.05 -5.66
CA ASP A 35 6.98 18.27 -4.86
C ASP A 35 6.74 19.53 -5.72
N LYS A 36 7.53 19.65 -6.81
CA LYS A 36 7.36 20.78 -7.75
C LYS A 36 5.97 20.81 -8.39
N TYR A 37 5.32 19.65 -8.55
CA TYR A 37 3.93 19.60 -9.01
C TYR A 37 2.97 20.03 -7.91
N GLU A 38 3.20 19.65 -6.65
CA GLU A 38 2.39 20.09 -5.51
C GLU A 38 2.37 21.61 -5.44
N ASP A 39 3.55 22.25 -5.37
CA ASP A 39 3.70 23.71 -5.29
C ASP A 39 2.98 24.42 -6.43
N LYS A 40 3.23 23.99 -7.68
CA LYS A 40 2.68 24.65 -8.86
C LYS A 40 1.18 24.45 -9.00
N LEU A 41 0.69 23.23 -8.75
CA LEU A 41 -0.73 22.92 -8.84
C LEU A 41 -1.50 23.58 -7.69
N GLY A 42 -0.95 23.56 -6.47
CA GLY A 42 -1.53 24.26 -5.31
C GLY A 42 -1.68 25.76 -5.58
N THR A 43 -0.60 26.42 -6.02
CA THR A 43 -0.64 27.84 -6.38
C THR A 43 -1.66 28.13 -7.49
N TYR A 44 -1.69 27.31 -8.54
CA TYR A 44 -2.64 27.48 -9.65
C TYR A 44 -4.10 27.33 -9.19
N LEU A 45 -4.40 26.30 -8.40
CA LEU A 45 -5.76 26.06 -7.90
C LEU A 45 -6.20 27.15 -6.91
N MET A 46 -5.27 27.68 -6.09
CA MET A 46 -5.58 28.82 -5.21
C MET A 46 -5.90 30.08 -6.02
N GLN A 47 -5.13 30.35 -7.09
CA GLN A 47 -5.44 31.47 -7.99
C GLN A 47 -6.78 31.27 -8.70
N LEU A 48 -7.08 30.05 -9.14
CA LEU A 48 -8.35 29.73 -9.77
C LEU A 48 -9.56 30.03 -8.85
N ASN A 49 -9.42 29.74 -7.56
CA ASN A 49 -10.46 30.06 -6.55
C ASN A 49 -10.70 31.55 -6.31
N MET A 50 -9.82 32.43 -6.81
CA MET A 50 -10.06 33.90 -6.76
C MET A 50 -10.97 34.39 -7.88
N HIS A 51 -11.35 33.54 -8.82
CA HIS A 51 -12.26 33.86 -9.91
C HIS A 51 -13.66 33.37 -9.62
N ASP A 52 -14.68 33.92 -10.32
CA ASP A 52 -16.06 33.47 -10.22
C ASP A 52 -16.21 32.07 -10.83
N LEU A 53 -16.11 31.06 -9.98
CA LEU A 53 -16.28 29.65 -10.35
C LEU A 53 -17.75 29.24 -10.26
N THR A 54 -18.18 28.40 -11.20
CA THR A 54 -19.46 27.71 -11.01
C THR A 54 -19.38 26.75 -9.81
N PRO A 55 -20.54 26.38 -9.22
CA PRO A 55 -20.56 25.41 -8.09
C PRO A 55 -19.81 24.11 -8.43
N GLU A 56 -19.95 23.61 -9.65
CA GLU A 56 -19.28 22.41 -10.13
C GLU A 56 -17.74 22.60 -10.21
N GLN A 57 -17.29 23.72 -10.77
CA GLN A 57 -15.87 24.07 -10.83
C GLN A 57 -15.27 24.24 -9.43
N SER A 58 -15.98 24.89 -8.49
CA SER A 58 -15.54 25.02 -7.10
C SER A 58 -15.38 23.65 -6.43
N LYS A 59 -16.32 22.73 -6.65
CA LYS A 59 -16.30 21.36 -6.14
C LYS A 59 -15.07 20.60 -6.67
N GLN A 60 -14.83 20.66 -7.98
CA GLN A 60 -13.66 20.00 -8.59
C GLN A 60 -12.33 20.61 -8.11
N THR A 61 -12.27 21.94 -7.96
CA THR A 61 -11.06 22.61 -7.46
C THR A 61 -10.76 22.21 -6.02
N ALA A 62 -11.80 22.12 -5.15
CA ALA A 62 -11.67 21.63 -3.79
C ALA A 62 -11.15 20.19 -3.75
N LYS A 63 -11.70 19.27 -4.58
CA LYS A 63 -11.19 17.89 -4.70
C LYS A 63 -9.69 17.86 -5.02
N PHE A 64 -9.27 18.61 -6.02
CA PHE A 64 -7.86 18.63 -6.39
C PHE A 64 -6.98 19.21 -5.29
N LEU A 65 -7.40 20.27 -4.60
CA LEU A 65 -6.66 20.84 -3.47
C LEU A 65 -6.48 19.82 -2.33
N HIS A 66 -7.52 19.04 -2.01
CA HIS A 66 -7.43 17.99 -1.00
C HIS A 66 -6.53 16.83 -1.40
N THR A 67 -6.54 16.44 -2.68
CA THR A 67 -5.81 15.25 -3.14
C THR A 67 -4.34 15.51 -3.51
N ILE A 68 -3.96 16.76 -3.79
CA ILE A 68 -2.57 17.09 -4.16
C ILE A 68 -1.59 16.65 -3.07
N SER A 69 -1.87 17.01 -1.82
CA SER A 69 -1.00 16.68 -0.68
C SER A 69 -0.93 15.17 -0.44
N ASP A 70 -2.03 14.44 -0.62
CA ASP A 70 -2.00 12.97 -0.52
C ASP A 70 -1.12 12.34 -1.61
N PHE A 71 -1.09 12.88 -2.83
CA PHE A 71 -0.19 12.41 -3.89
C PHE A 71 1.27 12.76 -3.62
N GLU A 72 1.57 13.90 -2.98
CA GLU A 72 2.93 14.22 -2.53
C GLU A 72 3.37 13.23 -1.46
N ARG A 73 2.53 12.99 -0.42
CA ARG A 73 2.82 12.02 0.63
C ARG A 73 3.08 10.60 0.11
N LEU A 74 2.39 10.19 -0.95
CA LEU A 74 2.74 8.95 -1.64
C LEU A 74 4.16 8.98 -2.22
N GLY A 75 4.62 10.14 -2.73
CA GLY A 75 6.00 10.36 -3.17
C GLY A 75 7.00 10.21 -2.03
N ASP A 76 6.76 10.87 -0.91
CA ASP A 76 7.55 10.80 0.32
C ASP A 76 7.73 9.35 0.81
N HIS A 77 6.63 8.59 0.86
CA HIS A 77 6.69 7.19 1.27
C HIS A 77 7.50 6.32 0.30
N ALA A 78 7.54 6.63 -0.99
CA ALA A 78 8.42 5.94 -1.93
C ALA A 78 9.90 6.18 -1.59
N VAL A 79 10.28 7.40 -1.20
CA VAL A 79 11.62 7.73 -0.72
C VAL A 79 11.94 7.00 0.57
N ASN A 80 11.02 6.99 1.54
CA ASN A 80 11.24 6.29 2.81
C ASN A 80 11.47 4.78 2.61
N ILE A 81 10.66 4.12 1.75
CA ILE A 81 10.85 2.71 1.38
C ILE A 81 12.21 2.50 0.69
N SER A 82 12.62 3.43 -0.18
CA SER A 82 13.92 3.33 -0.86
C SER A 82 15.10 3.43 0.10
N ARG A 83 15.01 4.24 1.17
CA ARG A 83 16.02 4.32 2.24
C ARG A 83 16.11 3.02 3.03
N VAL A 84 14.97 2.38 3.32
CA VAL A 84 14.98 1.05 3.94
C VAL A 84 15.66 0.03 3.03
N ALA A 85 15.40 0.06 1.73
CA ALA A 85 16.07 -0.82 0.76
C ALA A 85 17.59 -0.59 0.71
N GLN A 86 18.03 0.67 0.76
CA GLN A 86 19.45 1.05 0.85
C GLN A 86 20.08 0.52 2.12
N GLU A 87 19.47 0.73 3.28
CA GLU A 87 19.97 0.25 4.56
C GLU A 87 20.14 -1.28 4.60
N LEU A 88 19.14 -2.03 4.09
CA LEU A 88 19.21 -3.48 3.99
C LEU A 88 20.36 -3.94 3.10
N HIS A 89 20.56 -3.27 1.97
CA HIS A 89 21.64 -3.57 1.03
C HIS A 89 23.02 -3.28 1.62
N GLU A 90 23.25 -2.06 2.13
CA GLU A 90 24.55 -1.64 2.70
C GLU A 90 24.97 -2.49 3.88
N LYS A 91 24.00 -2.92 4.71
CA LYS A 91 24.26 -3.75 5.89
C LYS A 91 24.14 -5.24 5.60
N SER A 92 23.98 -5.66 4.34
CA SER A 92 23.81 -7.05 3.90
C SER A 92 22.77 -7.82 4.73
N ARG A 93 21.64 -7.16 5.05
CA ARG A 93 20.57 -7.73 5.86
C ARG A 93 19.48 -8.36 5.00
N ILE A 94 18.99 -9.50 5.44
CA ILE A 94 17.98 -10.29 4.73
C ILE A 94 16.86 -10.65 5.70
N PHE A 95 15.62 -10.43 5.29
CA PHE A 95 14.45 -10.92 6.03
C PHE A 95 14.36 -12.44 6.01
N SER A 96 13.82 -13.04 7.09
CA SER A 96 13.51 -14.46 7.09
C SER A 96 12.50 -14.81 5.99
N ASP A 97 12.46 -16.08 5.55
CA ASP A 97 11.57 -16.48 4.46
C ASP A 97 10.09 -16.31 4.83
N ALA A 98 9.74 -16.52 6.09
CA ALA A 98 8.40 -16.18 6.60
C ALA A 98 8.09 -14.69 6.45
N ALA A 99 9.02 -13.80 6.83
CA ALA A 99 8.84 -12.35 6.70
C ALA A 99 8.76 -11.91 5.23
N LYS A 100 9.57 -12.52 4.34
CA LYS A 100 9.50 -12.27 2.88
C LYS A 100 8.13 -12.65 2.31
N TYR A 101 7.62 -13.82 2.71
CA TYR A 101 6.29 -14.26 2.28
C TYR A 101 5.19 -13.31 2.75
N GLU A 102 5.20 -12.96 4.05
CA GLU A 102 4.27 -12.01 4.65
C GLU A 102 4.30 -10.65 3.95
N LEU A 103 5.49 -10.08 3.74
CA LEU A 103 5.65 -8.82 2.99
C LEU A 103 5.16 -8.95 1.55
N HIS A 104 5.40 -10.08 0.89
CA HIS A 104 4.93 -10.28 -0.49
C HIS A 104 3.40 -10.24 -0.61
N VAL A 105 2.69 -10.86 0.34
CA VAL A 105 1.22 -10.82 0.39
C VAL A 105 0.74 -9.39 0.62
N LEU A 106 1.31 -8.70 1.63
CA LEU A 106 0.95 -7.32 1.95
C LEU A 106 1.27 -6.35 0.80
N GLU A 107 2.44 -6.48 0.14
CA GLU A 107 2.79 -5.69 -1.04
C GLU A 107 1.83 -5.93 -2.21
N SER A 108 1.31 -7.14 -2.35
CA SER A 108 0.35 -7.46 -3.41
C SER A 108 -0.99 -6.78 -3.16
N ALA A 109 -1.46 -6.77 -1.91
CA ALA A 109 -2.64 -6.01 -1.50
C ALA A 109 -2.44 -4.50 -1.69
N LEU A 110 -1.28 -3.98 -1.30
CA LEU A 110 -0.94 -2.55 -1.45
C LEU A 110 -0.88 -2.13 -2.94
N LYS A 111 -0.36 -2.98 -3.81
CA LYS A 111 -0.32 -2.71 -5.27
C LYS A 111 -1.72 -2.65 -5.85
N GLU A 112 -2.63 -3.55 -5.46
CA GLU A 112 -4.01 -3.51 -5.90
C GLU A 112 -4.74 -2.27 -5.38
N LEU A 113 -4.51 -1.90 -4.11
CA LEU A 113 -5.06 -0.66 -3.53
C LEU A 113 -4.62 0.57 -4.33
N LEU A 114 -3.34 0.66 -4.67
CA LEU A 114 -2.78 1.74 -5.50
C LEU A 114 -3.41 1.76 -6.90
N ASP A 115 -3.56 0.59 -7.53
CA ASP A 115 -4.18 0.47 -8.86
C ASP A 115 -5.64 0.95 -8.82
N LEU A 116 -6.42 0.52 -7.83
CA LEU A 116 -7.79 0.97 -7.61
C LEU A 116 -7.86 2.49 -7.44
N THR A 117 -7.05 3.04 -6.52
CA THR A 117 -7.05 4.47 -6.19
C THR A 117 -6.70 5.34 -7.39
N ILE A 118 -5.63 4.99 -8.13
CA ILE A 118 -5.18 5.80 -9.25
C ILE A 118 -6.13 5.73 -10.44
N ASN A 119 -6.66 4.54 -10.73
CA ASN A 119 -7.64 4.39 -11.82
C ASN A 119 -8.93 5.12 -11.48
N SER A 120 -9.45 4.98 -10.25
CA SER A 120 -10.64 5.71 -9.81
C SER A 120 -10.45 7.23 -9.90
N PHE A 121 -9.26 7.73 -9.53
CA PHE A 121 -8.99 9.17 -9.60
C PHE A 121 -8.88 9.69 -11.04
N VAL A 122 -8.29 8.91 -11.94
CA VAL A 122 -8.07 9.33 -13.34
C VAL A 122 -9.34 9.21 -14.18
N ASP A 123 -10.12 8.14 -13.93
CA ASP A 123 -11.27 7.80 -14.74
C ASP A 123 -12.61 8.18 -14.06
N GLU A 124 -12.54 8.77 -12.85
CA GLU A 124 -13.71 9.15 -12.01
C GLU A 124 -14.62 7.94 -11.70
N ASP A 125 -14.01 6.76 -11.53
CA ASP A 125 -14.72 5.49 -11.32
C ASP A 125 -15.11 5.29 -9.86
N LEU A 126 -16.36 5.61 -9.53
CA LEU A 126 -16.92 5.50 -8.17
C LEU A 126 -17.03 4.04 -7.70
N VAL A 127 -17.23 3.08 -8.61
CA VAL A 127 -17.33 1.65 -8.28
C VAL A 127 -15.99 1.12 -7.76
N ASN A 128 -14.90 1.49 -8.39
CA ASN A 128 -13.57 1.12 -7.92
C ASN A 128 -13.15 1.94 -6.70
N ALA A 129 -13.52 3.22 -6.61
CA ALA A 129 -13.29 4.05 -5.42
C ALA A 129 -13.91 3.42 -4.15
N ALA A 130 -15.13 2.88 -4.25
CA ALA A 130 -15.81 2.22 -3.13
C ALA A 130 -15.10 0.93 -2.63
N LYS A 131 -14.26 0.29 -3.47
CA LYS A 131 -13.48 -0.89 -3.08
C LYS A 131 -12.21 -0.56 -2.32
N VAL A 132 -11.78 0.71 -2.32
CA VAL A 132 -10.53 1.15 -1.68
C VAL A 132 -10.60 0.99 -0.16
N GLU A 133 -11.69 1.42 0.48
CA GLU A 133 -11.80 1.39 1.95
C GLU A 133 -11.82 -0.03 2.54
N PRO A 134 -12.58 -1.03 2.00
CA PRO A 134 -12.48 -2.41 2.47
C PRO A 134 -11.07 -2.99 2.37
N LEU A 135 -10.35 -2.72 1.27
CA LEU A 135 -8.98 -3.19 1.09
C LEU A 135 -7.98 -2.46 2.01
N ARG A 136 -8.19 -1.16 2.25
CA ARG A 136 -7.41 -0.36 3.21
C ARG A 136 -7.58 -0.89 4.63
N GLU A 137 -8.81 -1.22 5.05
CA GLU A 137 -9.07 -1.81 6.38
C GLU A 137 -8.30 -3.12 6.54
N LEU A 138 -8.35 -4.01 5.54
CA LEU A 138 -7.58 -5.26 5.55
C LEU A 138 -6.08 -5.02 5.64
N ILE A 139 -5.51 -4.08 4.87
CA ILE A 139 -4.08 -3.75 4.93
C ILE A 139 -3.68 -3.32 6.34
N GLY A 140 -4.48 -2.51 7.02
CA GLY A 140 -4.26 -2.11 8.41
C GLY A 140 -4.24 -3.32 9.38
N ILE A 141 -5.17 -4.26 9.21
CA ILE A 141 -5.22 -5.52 9.99
C ILE A 141 -3.95 -6.35 9.72
N LEU A 142 -3.59 -6.53 8.45
CA LEU A 142 -2.38 -7.27 8.07
C LEU A 142 -1.12 -6.63 8.63
N CYS A 143 -0.97 -5.30 8.56
CA CYS A 143 0.16 -4.59 9.15
C CYS A 143 0.30 -4.86 10.66
N ASN A 144 -0.80 -4.84 11.39
CA ASN A 144 -0.80 -5.14 12.83
C ASN A 144 -0.45 -6.60 13.12
N ASP A 145 -1.03 -7.54 12.38
CA ASP A 145 -0.72 -8.96 12.48
C ASP A 145 0.77 -9.24 12.20
N LEU A 146 1.32 -8.65 11.17
CA LEU A 146 2.73 -8.82 10.82
C LEU A 146 3.66 -8.23 11.90
N LYS A 147 3.30 -7.10 12.51
CA LYS A 147 4.02 -6.55 13.67
C LYS A 147 4.05 -7.55 14.83
N MET A 148 2.91 -8.15 15.16
CA MET A 148 2.81 -9.13 16.24
C MET A 148 3.60 -10.42 15.94
N ARG A 149 3.53 -10.93 14.71
CA ARG A 149 4.34 -12.08 14.25
C ARG A 149 5.83 -11.78 14.31
N HIS A 150 6.22 -10.56 13.93
CA HIS A 150 7.61 -10.14 13.99
C HIS A 150 8.14 -10.06 15.44
N ILE A 151 7.36 -9.48 16.37
CA ILE A 151 7.70 -9.47 17.80
C ILE A 151 7.89 -10.90 18.34
N LYS A 152 7.05 -11.85 17.93
CA LYS A 152 7.19 -13.27 18.29
C LYS A 152 8.50 -13.86 17.76
N ARG A 153 8.88 -13.55 16.50
CA ARG A 153 10.17 -13.98 15.92
C ARG A 153 11.36 -13.39 16.67
N LEU A 154 11.33 -12.11 17.06
CA LEU A 154 12.35 -11.47 17.86
C LEU A 154 12.53 -12.17 19.21
N ARG A 155 11.43 -12.42 19.94
CA ARG A 155 11.46 -13.10 21.24
C ARG A 155 12.02 -14.51 21.16
N ASN A 156 11.84 -15.19 20.05
CA ASN A 156 12.32 -16.55 19.81
C ASN A 156 13.75 -16.58 19.22
N GLY A 157 14.42 -15.43 19.06
CA GLY A 157 15.78 -15.36 18.48
C GLY A 157 15.83 -15.71 16.98
N GLN A 158 14.71 -15.66 16.28
CA GLN A 158 14.57 -16.04 14.86
C GLN A 158 14.88 -14.87 13.90
N CYS A 159 15.11 -13.67 14.41
CA CYS A 159 15.57 -12.51 13.65
C CYS A 159 16.36 -11.55 14.56
N ASP A 160 17.20 -10.72 13.98
CA ASP A 160 17.94 -9.68 14.69
C ASP A 160 17.11 -8.41 14.85
N LEU A 161 17.44 -7.61 15.87
CA LEU A 161 16.71 -6.39 16.23
C LEU A 161 16.75 -5.33 15.11
N ASN A 162 17.88 -5.21 14.43
CA ASN A 162 18.05 -4.16 13.42
C ASN A 162 17.26 -4.48 12.15
N THR A 163 17.23 -5.74 11.72
CA THR A 163 16.33 -6.19 10.65
C THR A 163 14.87 -5.99 11.05
N GLY A 164 14.59 -6.06 12.37
CA GLY A 164 13.29 -5.76 12.94
C GLY A 164 12.84 -4.32 12.78
N PHE A 165 13.73 -3.36 12.96
CA PHE A 165 13.42 -1.95 12.72
C PHE A 165 13.07 -1.71 11.24
N ALA A 166 13.88 -2.20 10.31
CA ALA A 166 13.62 -2.10 8.88
C ALA A 166 12.25 -2.71 8.49
N PHE A 167 11.90 -3.88 9.07
CA PHE A 167 10.60 -4.51 8.88
C PHE A 167 9.45 -3.64 9.38
N ASN A 168 9.55 -3.09 10.60
CA ASN A 168 8.53 -2.21 11.17
C ASN A 168 8.37 -0.90 10.37
N ASP A 169 9.47 -0.34 9.87
CA ASP A 169 9.45 0.87 9.05
C ASP A 169 8.72 0.62 7.73
N LEU A 170 8.93 -0.53 7.07
CA LEU A 170 8.16 -0.92 5.89
C LEU A 170 6.67 -1.01 6.19
N LEU A 171 6.28 -1.71 7.27
CA LEU A 171 4.87 -1.84 7.65
C LEU A 171 4.22 -0.49 7.94
N THR A 172 4.97 0.43 8.58
CA THR A 172 4.49 1.77 8.87
C THR A 172 4.28 2.58 7.58
N ASN A 173 5.22 2.52 6.63
CA ASN A 173 5.06 3.19 5.34
C ASN A 173 3.90 2.60 4.53
N TYR A 174 3.70 1.28 4.54
CA TYR A 174 2.60 0.62 3.82
C TYR A 174 1.22 1.02 4.38
N ASP A 175 1.07 1.07 5.71
CA ASP A 175 -0.16 1.52 6.35
C ASP A 175 -0.47 2.99 6.04
N ARG A 176 0.56 3.86 6.00
CA ARG A 176 0.42 5.27 5.64
C ARG A 176 0.05 5.45 4.17
N ILE A 177 0.67 4.72 3.25
CA ILE A 177 0.29 4.71 1.84
C ILE A 177 -1.19 4.32 1.69
N ALA A 178 -1.62 3.27 2.41
CA ALA A 178 -3.01 2.84 2.38
C ALA A 178 -3.98 3.91 2.91
N ALA A 179 -3.59 4.66 3.95
CA ALA A 179 -4.37 5.78 4.47
C ALA A 179 -4.52 6.92 3.45
N HIS A 180 -3.44 7.31 2.76
CA HIS A 180 -3.50 8.32 1.70
C HIS A 180 -4.34 7.88 0.51
N CYS A 181 -4.29 6.59 0.15
CA CYS A 181 -5.19 6.02 -0.87
C CYS A 181 -6.67 6.14 -0.47
N SER A 182 -7.00 5.88 0.79
CA SER A 182 -8.35 6.06 1.34
C SER A 182 -8.81 7.52 1.25
N ASN A 183 -7.97 8.49 1.64
CA ASN A 183 -8.29 9.91 1.54
C ASN A 183 -8.62 10.32 0.10
N ILE A 184 -7.81 9.87 -0.87
CA ILE A 184 -8.04 10.14 -2.30
C ILE A 184 -9.37 9.53 -2.76
N ALA A 185 -9.68 8.30 -2.37
CA ALA A 185 -10.93 7.63 -2.74
C ALA A 185 -12.15 8.34 -2.14
N VAL A 186 -12.06 8.76 -0.87
CA VAL A 186 -13.11 9.55 -0.20
C VAL A 186 -13.37 10.85 -0.96
N ALA A 187 -12.32 11.59 -1.35
CA ALA A 187 -12.46 12.83 -2.11
C ALA A 187 -13.13 12.63 -3.49
N ILE A 188 -13.01 11.43 -4.09
CA ILE A 188 -13.71 11.09 -5.33
C ILE A 188 -15.19 10.84 -5.05
N LEU A 189 -15.52 10.06 -4.01
CA LEU A 189 -16.88 9.66 -3.66
C LEU A 189 -17.74 10.84 -3.16
N GLU A 190 -17.13 11.80 -2.45
CA GLU A 190 -17.81 13.00 -1.94
C GLU A 190 -18.26 13.96 -3.04
N LEU A 191 -17.59 13.96 -4.18
CA LEU A 191 -18.01 14.80 -5.31
C LEU A 191 -19.38 14.43 -5.86
N ASP A 192 -19.75 13.17 -5.78
CA ASP A 192 -21.06 12.68 -6.26
C ASP A 192 -22.16 12.92 -5.22
N SER A 193 -21.82 13.05 -3.93
CA SER A 193 -22.80 13.30 -2.87
C SER A 193 -23.08 14.81 -2.70
N SER A 194 -24.35 15.18 -2.56
CA SER A 194 -24.78 16.57 -2.34
C SER A 194 -24.44 17.16 -0.97
N ASN A 195 -23.85 16.38 -0.05
CA ASN A 195 -23.49 16.77 1.31
C ASN A 195 -21.98 16.73 1.52
N PHE A 196 -21.39 17.90 1.71
CA PHE A 196 -19.96 18.15 1.86
C PHE A 196 -19.52 18.04 3.33
N ASP A 197 -19.40 16.81 3.86
CA ASP A 197 -18.78 16.59 5.18
C ASP A 197 -17.89 15.33 5.20
N MET A 198 -16.58 15.56 5.01
CA MET A 198 -15.54 14.52 4.93
C MET A 198 -15.49 13.61 6.17
N HIS A 199 -15.78 14.16 7.35
CA HIS A 199 -15.77 13.38 8.59
C HIS A 199 -17.05 12.55 8.79
N GLU A 200 -18.19 13.00 8.27
CA GLU A 200 -19.44 12.25 8.33
C GLU A 200 -19.44 11.08 7.34
N TYR A 201 -18.92 11.26 6.12
CA TYR A 201 -18.85 10.18 5.11
C TYR A 201 -17.95 9.04 5.57
N THR A 202 -16.74 9.33 6.05
CA THR A 202 -15.82 8.28 6.57
C THR A 202 -16.43 7.56 7.79
N LYS A 203 -17.20 8.27 8.63
CA LYS A 203 -17.95 7.66 9.73
C LYS A 203 -19.20 6.92 9.26
N SER A 204 -19.88 7.39 8.23
CA SER A 204 -21.08 6.76 7.69
C SER A 204 -20.76 5.52 6.86
N VAL A 205 -19.68 5.53 6.06
CA VAL A 205 -19.19 4.32 5.36
C VAL A 205 -18.73 3.26 6.36
N ARG A 206 -18.10 3.66 7.47
CA ARG A 206 -17.78 2.74 8.57
C ARG A 206 -19.02 2.29 9.38
N LYS A 207 -20.07 3.11 9.48
CA LYS A 207 -21.31 2.77 10.18
C LYS A 207 -22.30 2.00 9.32
N LEU A 208 -22.34 2.29 8.01
CA LEU A 208 -23.11 1.56 7.02
C LEU A 208 -22.17 0.54 6.34
N LYS A 209 -21.73 -0.48 7.08
CA LYS A 209 -21.21 -1.73 6.48
C LYS A 209 -22.40 -2.35 5.73
N ASP A 210 -22.71 -1.83 4.55
CA ASP A 210 -23.68 -2.44 3.68
C ASP A 210 -23.19 -3.82 3.24
N ASN A 211 -24.08 -4.65 2.72
CA ASN A 211 -23.74 -6.01 2.29
C ASN A 211 -22.61 -6.02 1.23
N ASN A 212 -22.45 -4.94 0.48
CA ASN A 212 -21.43 -4.81 -0.56
C ASN A 212 -20.04 -4.55 0.05
N TYR A 213 -19.95 -3.72 1.09
CA TYR A 213 -18.70 -3.52 1.82
C TYR A 213 -18.21 -4.82 2.46
N VAL A 214 -19.09 -5.53 3.19
CA VAL A 214 -18.76 -6.78 3.87
C VAL A 214 -18.31 -7.84 2.86
N SER A 215 -19.04 -8.03 1.78
CA SER A 215 -18.67 -9.02 0.75
C SER A 215 -17.35 -8.67 0.06
N THR A 216 -17.05 -7.39 -0.15
CA THR A 216 -15.79 -6.94 -0.72
C THR A 216 -14.63 -7.14 0.25
N PHE A 217 -14.84 -6.87 1.54
CA PHE A 217 -13.84 -7.13 2.58
C PHE A 217 -13.54 -8.63 2.68
N ASP A 218 -14.55 -9.49 2.76
CA ASP A 218 -14.41 -10.95 2.82
C ASP A 218 -13.67 -11.50 1.60
N TYR A 219 -13.94 -10.96 0.41
CA TYR A 219 -13.20 -11.30 -0.81
C TYR A 219 -11.70 -10.99 -0.66
N TYR A 220 -11.35 -9.80 -0.17
CA TYR A 220 -9.95 -9.42 0.00
C TYR A 220 -9.27 -10.21 1.12
N GLU A 221 -9.96 -10.52 2.23
CA GLU A 221 -9.45 -11.35 3.32
C GLU A 221 -9.09 -12.76 2.83
N GLN A 222 -9.92 -13.36 1.99
CA GLN A 222 -9.62 -14.64 1.37
C GLN A 222 -8.44 -14.55 0.39
N LYS A 223 -8.39 -13.49 -0.43
CA LYS A 223 -7.36 -13.29 -1.45
C LYS A 223 -5.98 -13.04 -0.84
N TYR A 224 -5.88 -12.29 0.25
CA TYR A 224 -4.61 -11.88 0.87
C TYR A 224 -4.36 -12.56 2.21
N ASN A 225 -4.47 -13.89 2.22
CA ASN A 225 -4.28 -14.70 3.42
C ASN A 225 -2.79 -14.94 3.71
N ILE A 226 -2.29 -14.42 4.83
CA ILE A 226 -0.90 -14.57 5.30
C ILE A 226 -0.63 -15.89 6.03
N ASN A 227 -1.65 -16.74 6.25
CA ASN A 227 -1.50 -18.02 6.94
C ASN A 227 -1.06 -19.15 6.00
N GLY A 228 -0.91 -18.89 4.71
CA GLY A 228 -0.51 -19.87 3.69
C GLY A 228 0.97 -20.23 3.66
N TYR A 229 1.83 -19.59 4.49
CA TYR A 229 3.25 -19.92 4.54
C TYR A 229 3.46 -21.34 5.06
N GLN A 230 4.14 -22.16 4.27
CA GLN A 230 4.64 -23.47 4.68
C GLN A 230 6.16 -23.48 4.51
N PRO A 231 6.94 -23.73 5.59
CA PRO A 231 8.39 -23.89 5.48
C PRO A 231 8.75 -25.00 4.46
N GLU A 232 9.86 -24.85 3.75
CA GLU A 232 10.28 -25.85 2.75
C GLU A 232 10.39 -27.26 3.33
N ALA A 233 10.87 -27.39 4.58
CA ALA A 233 10.95 -28.66 5.29
C ALA A 233 9.58 -29.37 5.48
N GLU A 234 8.47 -28.64 5.51
CA GLU A 234 7.12 -29.20 5.59
C GLU A 234 6.50 -29.50 4.22
N ARG A 235 6.99 -28.82 3.15
CA ARG A 235 6.56 -29.09 1.76
C ARG A 235 7.04 -30.46 1.31
N ASP A 236 8.31 -30.79 1.59
CA ASP A 236 8.92 -32.07 1.21
C ASP A 236 8.30 -33.24 1.95
N THR A 237 7.96 -33.09 3.22
CA THR A 237 7.27 -34.14 4.01
C THR A 237 5.83 -34.38 3.53
N LYS A 238 5.10 -33.34 3.14
CA LYS A 238 3.74 -33.49 2.59
C LYS A 238 3.73 -34.01 1.15
N ALA A 239 4.75 -33.68 0.35
CA ALA A 239 4.92 -34.24 -0.99
C ALA A 239 5.28 -35.74 -0.93
N ALA A 240 6.16 -36.14 -0.02
CA ALA A 240 6.51 -37.54 0.23
C ALA A 240 5.33 -38.36 0.75
N ALA A 241 4.49 -37.77 1.62
CA ALA A 241 3.28 -38.44 2.14
C ALA A 241 2.16 -38.61 1.10
N LYS A 242 2.12 -37.73 0.07
CA LYS A 242 1.13 -37.86 -1.04
C LYS A 242 1.54 -38.85 -2.14
N ASN A 243 2.82 -39.31 -2.17
CA ASN A 243 3.31 -40.26 -3.19
C ASN A 243 4.21 -41.33 -2.55
N PRO A 244 3.67 -42.27 -1.78
CA PRO A 244 4.46 -43.29 -1.07
C PRO A 244 5.23 -44.25 -1.99
N VAL A 245 4.88 -44.31 -3.28
CA VAL A 245 5.50 -45.25 -4.24
C VAL A 245 6.89 -44.81 -4.69
N LYS A 246 7.22 -43.50 -4.66
CA LYS A 246 8.54 -42.98 -5.08
C LYS A 246 9.61 -42.99 -3.98
N ALA A 247 9.24 -43.20 -2.74
CA ALA A 247 10.18 -43.22 -1.60
C ALA A 247 10.92 -44.57 -1.44
N VAL A 248 10.51 -45.61 -2.14
CA VAL A 248 11.12 -46.94 -2.06
C VAL A 248 12.22 -47.14 -3.10
N GLU A 249 12.21 -46.41 -4.21
CA GLU A 249 13.21 -46.54 -5.29
C GLU A 249 14.51 -45.73 -5.08
N ALA A 250 14.55 -44.81 -4.11
CA ALA A 250 15.75 -44.01 -3.81
C ALA A 250 16.66 -44.63 -2.73
N LYS A 251 16.37 -45.87 -2.27
CA LYS A 251 17.18 -46.60 -1.28
C LYS A 251 17.68 -47.97 -1.80
N LYS A 252 17.83 -48.10 -3.10
CA LYS A 252 18.59 -49.24 -3.66
C LYS A 252 19.82 -48.78 -4.43
#